data_21a44f411569dc622cd098b191b65a98
#
_entry.id   21a44f411569dc622cd098b191b65a98
#
_cell.length_a   1.000
_cell.length_b   1.000
_cell.length_c   1.000
_cell.angle_alpha   90.00
_cell.angle_beta   90.00
_cell.angle_gamma   90.00
#
_symmetry.space_group_name_H-M   'P 1'
#
loop_
_entity.id
_entity.type
_entity.pdbx_description
1 polymer ?
#
loop_
_entity_poly.entity_id
_entity_poly.type
_entity_poly.pdbx_seq_one_letter_code
_entity_poly.pdbx_strand_id
1 'polypeptide(L)'
;MNLLTSHRIHARALEETSDRPINLYRFESAVSYKADPLALYHGLTKGSKNTLLYESADLDHQHALKSFMIIDASLRIAGLRDEVTVTALTLNGEGMLKILAESALKPYLIEKNRKALRFKFKEEHPHSPIDILRTIQALADPALDNDYSLFLGGLLGYDLVGFYHGITIPEKNRTHDMVVYLAESMVAIDHVTKTATLQINQYGDDAELEMQLRDRFVELKEAIAERYTLPEAPKKVAKPEVIESDETHFLESVTALKKRIKSGEFAQIVPSRTFKIACDSPLHAYARLKASHPSPYLFYLNDADFVLFGASPERALKFDRISRELELYPIAGTKPRGRIDGEIDPTLDERIEEELKND
;
A
#
# COMPACT_ATOMS: atom_id res chain seq x y z
N MET A 1 16.85 31.82 11.70
CA MET A 1 16.68 31.28 13.06
C MET A 1 16.40 29.78 12.92
N ASN A 2 17.44 28.95 13.16
CA ASN A 2 17.45 27.54 12.87
C ASN A 2 16.47 26.76 13.76
N LEU A 3 15.44 26.15 13.18
CA LEU A 3 14.62 25.12 13.83
C LEU A 3 14.66 23.83 13.02
N LEU A 4 15.87 23.25 12.91
CA LEU A 4 16.05 21.85 12.60
C LEU A 4 16.42 21.14 13.90
N THR A 5 15.44 20.89 14.74
CA THR A 5 15.56 19.90 15.81
C THR A 5 15.42 18.52 15.17
N SER A 6 16.58 17.89 14.89
CA SER A 6 16.65 16.49 14.54
C SER A 6 16.14 15.67 15.73
N HIS A 7 14.90 15.22 15.70
CA HIS A 7 14.48 14.13 16.54
C HIS A 7 15.19 12.87 16.05
N ARG A 8 16.24 12.46 16.77
CA ARG A 8 16.78 11.11 16.69
C ARG A 8 15.65 10.15 17.08
N ILE A 9 15.00 9.56 16.09
CA ILE A 9 14.23 8.35 16.31
C ILE A 9 15.28 7.32 16.69
N HIS A 10 15.31 6.92 17.97
CA HIS A 10 16.07 5.76 18.40
C HIS A 10 15.50 4.56 17.64
N ALA A 11 16.16 4.16 16.55
CA ALA A 11 16.03 2.81 16.05
C ALA A 11 16.50 1.91 17.20
N ARG A 12 15.58 1.35 17.98
CA ARG A 12 15.87 0.25 18.88
C ARG A 12 16.49 -0.82 18.01
N ALA A 13 17.74 -1.16 18.27
CA ALA A 13 18.32 -2.38 17.76
C ALA A 13 17.33 -3.50 18.13
N LEU A 14 16.84 -4.22 17.13
CA LEU A 14 16.11 -5.46 17.36
C LEU A 14 17.05 -6.32 18.18
N GLU A 15 16.75 -6.57 19.44
CA GLU A 15 17.41 -7.61 20.22
C GLU A 15 17.30 -8.86 19.35
N GLU A 16 18.41 -9.59 19.24
CA GLU A 16 18.51 -10.84 18.48
C GLU A 16 17.35 -11.74 18.90
N THR A 17 16.28 -11.75 18.10
CA THR A 17 15.19 -12.69 18.31
C THR A 17 15.75 -14.06 18.00
N SER A 18 15.53 -15.01 18.88
CA SER A 18 15.93 -16.42 18.74
C SER A 18 15.22 -17.15 17.57
N ASP A 19 14.50 -16.41 16.76
CA ASP A 19 13.73 -16.93 15.65
C ASP A 19 14.68 -17.24 14.49
N ARG A 20 14.90 -18.53 14.25
CA ARG A 20 15.70 -19.00 13.12
C ARG A 20 15.05 -18.54 11.83
N PRO A 21 15.84 -18.08 10.83
CA PRO A 21 15.31 -17.82 9.50
C PRO A 21 14.58 -19.07 8.99
N ILE A 22 13.43 -18.85 8.37
CA ILE A 22 12.73 -19.94 7.68
C ILE A 22 13.41 -20.19 6.34
N ASN A 23 13.36 -21.43 5.88
CA ASN A 23 13.74 -21.72 4.51
C ASN A 23 12.72 -21.05 3.58
N LEU A 24 13.19 -20.13 2.77
CA LEU A 24 12.42 -19.42 1.77
C LEU A 24 12.81 -19.96 0.40
N TYR A 25 11.87 -20.60 -0.28
CA TYR A 25 12.04 -21.04 -1.65
C TYR A 25 11.31 -20.09 -2.59
N ARG A 26 11.91 -19.86 -3.74
CA ARG A 26 11.36 -18.96 -4.74
C ARG A 26 11.39 -19.60 -6.11
N PHE A 27 10.25 -19.49 -6.80
CA PHE A 27 10.14 -19.72 -8.22
C PHE A 27 10.07 -18.37 -8.90
N GLU A 28 11.00 -18.10 -9.81
CA GLU A 28 11.10 -16.82 -10.49
C GLU A 28 11.37 -17.01 -11.97
N SER A 29 10.74 -16.22 -12.83
CA SER A 29 11.01 -16.20 -14.26
C SER A 29 10.69 -14.83 -14.84
N ALA A 30 11.51 -14.39 -15.78
CA ALA A 30 11.11 -13.36 -16.72
C ALA A 30 9.86 -13.80 -17.48
N VAL A 31 8.92 -12.88 -17.65
CA VAL A 31 7.65 -13.10 -18.38
C VAL A 31 7.40 -11.97 -19.38
N SER A 32 6.37 -12.11 -20.23
CA SER A 32 6.03 -11.11 -21.22
C SER A 32 5.68 -9.77 -20.59
N TYR A 33 6.35 -8.71 -21.01
CA TYR A 33 5.99 -7.34 -20.61
C TYR A 33 4.58 -7.00 -21.10
N LYS A 34 3.79 -6.38 -20.23
CA LYS A 34 2.45 -5.85 -20.55
C LYS A 34 2.39 -4.36 -20.23
N ALA A 35 2.03 -3.58 -21.21
CA ALA A 35 1.94 -2.12 -21.09
C ALA A 35 0.71 -1.65 -20.29
N ASP A 36 -0.31 -2.50 -20.13
CA ASP A 36 -1.50 -2.25 -19.32
C ASP A 36 -1.54 -3.19 -18.11
N PRO A 37 -0.98 -2.78 -16.96
CA PRO A 37 -0.98 -3.59 -15.75
C PRO A 37 -2.38 -3.83 -15.19
N LEU A 38 -3.34 -2.91 -15.39
CA LEU A 38 -4.70 -3.07 -14.89
C LEU A 38 -5.44 -4.18 -15.63
N ALA A 39 -5.31 -4.24 -16.97
CA ALA A 39 -5.90 -5.31 -17.75
C ALA A 39 -5.26 -6.67 -17.39
N LEU A 40 -3.94 -6.72 -17.23
CA LEU A 40 -3.24 -7.92 -16.77
C LEU A 40 -3.72 -8.36 -15.38
N TYR A 41 -3.75 -7.46 -14.41
CA TYR A 41 -4.22 -7.72 -13.06
C TYR A 41 -5.64 -8.30 -13.05
N HIS A 42 -6.56 -7.67 -13.80
CA HIS A 42 -7.94 -8.16 -13.89
C HIS A 42 -8.01 -9.57 -14.52
N GLY A 43 -7.25 -9.80 -15.58
CA GLY A 43 -7.18 -11.10 -16.24
C GLY A 43 -6.65 -12.23 -15.37
N LEU A 44 -5.61 -11.95 -14.57
CA LEU A 44 -5.00 -12.93 -13.68
C LEU A 44 -5.83 -13.19 -12.43
N THR A 45 -6.37 -12.14 -11.83
CA THR A 45 -7.13 -12.26 -10.57
C THR A 45 -8.59 -12.63 -10.79
N LYS A 46 -9.17 -12.33 -11.97
CA LYS A 46 -10.58 -12.57 -12.31
C LYS A 46 -11.56 -12.03 -11.25
N GLY A 47 -11.18 -10.93 -10.59
CA GLY A 47 -11.96 -10.32 -9.52
C GLY A 47 -11.84 -10.99 -8.15
N SER A 48 -10.89 -11.90 -7.96
CA SER A 48 -10.61 -12.53 -6.65
C SER A 48 -10.31 -11.47 -5.59
N LYS A 49 -10.71 -11.78 -4.36
CA LYS A 49 -10.45 -10.95 -3.19
C LYS A 49 -9.04 -11.14 -2.65
N ASN A 50 -8.61 -10.19 -1.80
CA ASN A 50 -7.28 -10.16 -1.18
C ASN A 50 -6.16 -10.06 -2.21
N THR A 51 -6.38 -9.21 -3.21
CA THR A 51 -5.44 -8.92 -4.30
C THR A 51 -5.13 -7.43 -4.35
N LEU A 52 -3.99 -7.08 -4.92
CA LEU A 52 -3.46 -5.72 -4.90
C LEU A 52 -2.77 -5.39 -6.21
N LEU A 53 -2.97 -4.18 -6.72
CA LEU A 53 -2.20 -3.59 -7.80
C LEU A 53 -1.65 -2.23 -7.35
N TYR A 54 -0.34 -2.05 -7.48
CA TYR A 54 0.34 -0.76 -7.42
C TYR A 54 0.85 -0.41 -8.81
N GLU A 55 0.60 0.81 -9.26
CA GLU A 55 1.04 1.31 -10.55
C GLU A 55 1.70 2.68 -10.43
N SER A 56 2.59 2.99 -11.36
CA SER A 56 3.08 4.34 -11.58
C SER A 56 2.72 4.78 -13.00
N ALA A 57 2.12 5.94 -13.16
CA ALA A 57 1.69 6.49 -14.45
C ALA A 57 2.25 7.90 -14.71
N ASP A 58 3.24 8.34 -13.94
CA ASP A 58 3.89 9.64 -14.15
C ASP A 58 4.88 9.55 -15.31
N LEU A 59 4.52 10.17 -16.43
CA LEU A 59 5.31 10.17 -17.66
C LEU A 59 6.42 11.25 -17.66
N ASP A 60 6.32 12.27 -16.82
CA ASP A 60 7.24 13.41 -16.81
C ASP A 60 8.48 13.15 -15.95
N HIS A 61 8.39 12.27 -14.96
CA HIS A 61 9.49 11.88 -14.10
C HIS A 61 9.88 10.42 -14.36
N GLN A 62 10.69 10.18 -15.39
CA GLN A 62 11.08 8.87 -15.93
C GLN A 62 11.87 7.97 -14.95
N HIS A 63 11.90 8.28 -13.66
CA HIS A 63 12.64 7.50 -12.67
C HIS A 63 11.72 6.50 -11.96
N ALA A 64 11.99 5.21 -12.21
CA ALA A 64 11.39 4.07 -11.53
C ALA A 64 9.87 3.88 -11.73
N LEU A 65 9.41 3.96 -12.99
CA LEU A 65 8.05 3.54 -13.36
C LEU A 65 7.91 2.02 -13.19
N LYS A 66 7.40 1.60 -12.05
CA LYS A 66 7.18 0.18 -11.73
C LYS A 66 5.73 -0.09 -11.39
N SER A 67 5.27 -1.28 -11.74
CA SER A 67 3.99 -1.80 -11.25
C SER A 67 4.22 -3.10 -10.51
N PHE A 68 3.48 -3.31 -9.44
CA PHE A 68 3.50 -4.52 -8.62
C PHE A 68 2.08 -5.03 -8.45
N MET A 69 1.87 -6.33 -8.60
CA MET A 69 0.58 -6.92 -8.30
C MET A 69 0.73 -8.19 -7.47
N ILE A 70 -0.06 -8.28 -6.40
CA ILE A 70 -0.26 -9.52 -5.64
C ILE A 70 -1.46 -10.22 -6.29
N ILE A 71 -1.22 -11.42 -6.83
CA ILE A 71 -2.24 -12.25 -7.46
C ILE A 71 -2.84 -13.19 -6.43
N ASP A 72 -1.98 -13.90 -5.70
CA ASP A 72 -2.36 -14.74 -4.59
C ASP A 72 -1.63 -14.22 -3.33
N ALA A 73 -2.38 -13.96 -2.28
CA ALA A 73 -1.84 -13.62 -0.97
C ALA A 73 -1.87 -14.86 -0.07
N SER A 74 -0.77 -15.13 0.62
CA SER A 74 -0.72 -16.21 1.62
C SER A 74 -1.36 -15.81 2.94
N LEU A 75 -1.20 -14.55 3.35
CA LEU A 75 -1.78 -13.99 4.57
C LEU A 75 -2.53 -12.71 4.29
N ARG A 76 -3.64 -12.52 5.01
CA ARG A 76 -4.27 -11.22 5.24
C ARG A 76 -4.05 -10.81 6.69
N ILE A 77 -3.46 -9.65 6.90
CA ILE A 77 -3.17 -9.07 8.20
C ILE A 77 -4.04 -7.83 8.35
N ALA A 78 -5.05 -7.90 9.19
CA ALA A 78 -6.01 -6.83 9.39
C ALA A 78 -5.97 -6.33 10.83
N GLY A 79 -5.68 -5.05 11.02
CA GLY A 79 -5.60 -4.40 12.32
C GLY A 79 -6.72 -3.40 12.53
N LEU A 80 -7.27 -3.36 13.73
CA LEU A 80 -8.21 -2.35 14.18
C LEU A 80 -7.84 -1.98 15.62
N ARG A 81 -7.37 -0.76 15.82
CA ARG A 81 -6.86 -0.26 17.10
C ARG A 81 -5.71 -1.13 17.63
N ASP A 82 -5.92 -1.77 18.77
CA ASP A 82 -4.96 -2.60 19.49
C ASP A 82 -5.02 -4.09 19.12
N GLU A 83 -5.96 -4.49 18.26
CA GLU A 83 -6.12 -5.87 17.83
C GLU A 83 -5.70 -6.09 16.38
N VAL A 84 -4.99 -7.20 16.13
CA VAL A 84 -4.60 -7.63 14.78
C VAL A 84 -5.01 -9.06 14.58
N THR A 85 -5.72 -9.31 13.48
CA THR A 85 -6.06 -10.65 13.02
C THR A 85 -5.18 -11.00 11.82
N VAL A 86 -4.44 -12.09 11.91
CA VAL A 86 -3.66 -12.66 10.81
C VAL A 86 -4.39 -13.91 10.32
N THR A 87 -4.87 -13.86 9.09
CA THR A 87 -5.65 -14.94 8.46
C THR A 87 -4.82 -15.61 7.36
N ALA A 88 -4.68 -16.93 7.41
CA ALA A 88 -4.12 -17.71 6.31
C ALA A 88 -5.15 -17.84 5.18
N LEU A 89 -4.73 -17.47 3.99
CA LEU A 89 -5.54 -17.56 2.77
C LEU A 89 -5.20 -18.82 1.95
N THR A 90 -3.98 -19.36 2.15
CA THR A 90 -3.46 -20.56 1.48
C THR A 90 -2.82 -21.52 2.48
N LEU A 91 -2.47 -22.72 2.04
CA LEU A 91 -1.70 -23.68 2.85
C LEU A 91 -0.32 -23.11 3.24
N ASN A 92 0.30 -22.37 2.36
CA ASN A 92 1.56 -21.67 2.60
C ASN A 92 1.40 -20.65 3.76
N GLY A 93 0.30 -19.92 3.80
CA GLY A 93 -0.05 -19.05 4.92
C GLY A 93 -0.28 -19.79 6.23
N GLU A 94 -0.87 -21.00 6.22
CA GLU A 94 -1.04 -21.83 7.43
C GLU A 94 0.34 -22.20 8.04
N GLY A 95 1.35 -22.43 7.19
CA GLY A 95 2.74 -22.61 7.62
C GLY A 95 3.28 -21.39 8.35
N MET A 96 3.07 -20.20 7.79
CA MET A 96 3.49 -18.94 8.39
C MET A 96 2.77 -18.65 9.72
N LEU A 97 1.47 -18.98 9.86
CA LEU A 97 0.78 -18.84 11.14
C LEU A 97 1.42 -19.65 12.27
N LYS A 98 1.94 -20.86 11.97
CA LYS A 98 2.63 -21.69 12.98
C LYS A 98 3.88 -20.99 13.50
N ILE A 99 4.63 -20.35 12.61
CA ILE A 99 5.84 -19.60 12.95
C ILE A 99 5.49 -18.38 13.79
N LEU A 100 4.54 -17.58 13.35
CA LEU A 100 4.10 -16.38 14.08
C LEU A 100 3.56 -16.71 15.48
N ALA A 101 2.87 -17.83 15.64
CA ALA A 101 2.34 -18.26 16.94
C ALA A 101 3.41 -18.62 17.98
N GLU A 102 4.63 -18.92 17.54
CA GLU A 102 5.78 -19.26 18.39
C GLU A 102 6.84 -18.16 18.42
N SER A 103 6.60 -17.04 17.75
CA SER A 103 7.49 -15.88 17.70
C SER A 103 7.50 -15.09 19.02
N ALA A 104 8.31 -14.03 19.08
CA ALA A 104 8.33 -13.08 20.18
C ALA A 104 6.96 -12.42 20.47
N LEU A 105 6.02 -12.51 19.52
CA LEU A 105 4.65 -11.99 19.67
C LEU A 105 3.69 -12.96 20.39
N LYS A 106 4.13 -14.17 20.75
CA LYS A 106 3.33 -15.17 21.47
C LYS A 106 2.65 -14.63 22.74
N PRO A 107 3.27 -13.76 23.55
CA PRO A 107 2.61 -13.18 24.73
C PRO A 107 1.38 -12.32 24.43
N TYR A 108 1.24 -11.82 23.21
CA TYR A 108 0.13 -10.99 22.75
C TYR A 108 -0.98 -11.79 22.06
N LEU A 109 -0.77 -13.10 21.84
CA LEU A 109 -1.70 -13.98 21.17
C LEU A 109 -2.90 -14.28 22.09
N ILE A 110 -4.10 -13.85 21.69
CA ILE A 110 -5.34 -14.04 22.46
C ILE A 110 -6.23 -15.14 21.88
N GLU A 111 -6.08 -15.47 20.60
CA GLU A 111 -6.83 -16.52 19.95
C GLU A 111 -5.99 -17.19 18.85
N LYS A 112 -6.07 -18.52 18.78
CA LYS A 112 -5.37 -19.35 17.78
C LYS A 112 -6.28 -20.44 17.25
N ASN A 113 -6.38 -20.50 15.92
CA ASN A 113 -6.95 -21.66 15.24
C ASN A 113 -6.11 -21.99 13.99
N ARG A 114 -6.51 -22.98 13.21
CA ARG A 114 -5.75 -23.43 12.02
C ARG A 114 -5.59 -22.32 10.98
N LYS A 115 -6.58 -21.44 10.84
CA LYS A 115 -6.64 -20.45 9.75
C LYS A 115 -6.44 -19.01 10.21
N ALA A 116 -6.37 -18.75 11.52
CA ALA A 116 -6.21 -17.39 12.02
C ALA A 116 -5.52 -17.34 13.39
N LEU A 117 -4.78 -16.26 13.60
CA LEU A 117 -4.24 -15.83 14.87
C LEU A 117 -4.80 -14.44 15.16
N ARG A 118 -5.19 -14.19 16.42
CA ARG A 118 -5.57 -12.85 16.86
C ARG A 118 -4.68 -12.40 18.00
N PHE A 119 -4.09 -11.23 17.81
CA PHE A 119 -3.19 -10.60 18.77
C PHE A 119 -3.85 -9.36 19.35
N LYS A 120 -3.51 -9.05 20.61
CA LYS A 120 -3.92 -7.82 21.27
C LYS A 120 -2.72 -7.14 21.90
N PHE A 121 -2.51 -5.89 21.52
CA PHE A 121 -1.42 -5.05 21.99
C PHE A 121 -1.97 -4.02 22.99
N LYS A 122 -1.08 -3.47 23.84
CA LYS A 122 -1.40 -2.35 24.71
C LYS A 122 -0.32 -1.30 24.55
N GLU A 123 -0.68 -0.03 24.72
CA GLU A 123 0.24 1.11 24.55
C GLU A 123 1.49 1.01 25.47
N GLU A 124 1.34 0.47 26.66
CA GLU A 124 2.41 0.28 27.64
C GLU A 124 3.38 -0.88 27.30
N HIS A 125 3.06 -1.68 26.29
CA HIS A 125 3.88 -2.81 25.88
C HIS A 125 4.97 -2.39 24.87
N PRO A 126 6.13 -3.10 24.83
CA PRO A 126 7.19 -2.80 23.88
C PRO A 126 6.83 -3.08 22.43
N HIS A 127 5.81 -3.90 22.18
CA HIS A 127 5.34 -4.28 20.85
C HIS A 127 4.01 -3.62 20.48
N SER A 128 3.81 -3.43 19.20
CA SER A 128 2.70 -2.72 18.58
C SER A 128 2.07 -3.52 17.44
N PRO A 129 0.89 -3.15 16.90
CA PRO A 129 0.28 -3.80 15.75
C PRO A 129 1.21 -3.98 14.55
N ILE A 130 2.12 -3.02 14.28
CA ILE A 130 3.08 -3.09 13.15
C ILE A 130 4.17 -4.16 13.39
N ASP A 131 4.41 -4.59 14.61
CA ASP A 131 5.45 -5.60 14.89
C ASP A 131 5.12 -6.98 14.29
N ILE A 132 3.86 -7.24 13.95
CA ILE A 132 3.49 -8.39 13.11
C ILE A 132 4.24 -8.35 11.76
N LEU A 133 4.24 -7.18 11.11
CA LEU A 133 4.91 -6.99 9.81
C LEU A 133 6.43 -7.10 9.95
N ARG A 134 7.00 -6.51 11.01
CA ARG A 134 8.42 -6.57 11.32
C ARG A 134 8.87 -8.01 11.61
N THR A 135 8.07 -8.77 12.36
CA THR A 135 8.35 -10.17 12.65
C THR A 135 8.38 -11.01 11.38
N ILE A 136 7.42 -10.82 10.46
CA ILE A 136 7.43 -11.51 9.17
C ILE A 136 8.68 -11.14 8.37
N GLN A 137 9.01 -9.86 8.26
CA GLN A 137 10.20 -9.42 7.51
C GLN A 137 11.52 -9.92 8.11
N ALA A 138 11.59 -10.05 9.44
CA ALA A 138 12.78 -10.56 10.12
C ALA A 138 13.05 -12.07 9.87
N LEU A 139 12.05 -12.80 9.33
CA LEU A 139 12.21 -14.20 8.95
C LEU A 139 13.01 -14.39 7.65
N ALA A 140 13.16 -13.34 6.84
CA ALA A 140 13.98 -13.41 5.63
C ALA A 140 15.47 -13.43 5.99
N ASP A 141 16.23 -14.36 5.38
CA ASP A 141 17.68 -14.32 5.47
C ASP A 141 18.22 -13.12 4.68
N PRO A 142 18.90 -12.17 5.33
CA PRO A 142 19.46 -11.01 4.64
C PRO A 142 20.44 -11.36 3.51
N ALA A 143 21.08 -12.54 3.57
CA ALA A 143 22.01 -13.00 2.54
C ALA A 143 21.33 -13.53 1.27
N LEU A 144 20.05 -13.92 1.36
CA LEU A 144 19.25 -14.41 0.24
C LEU A 144 18.37 -13.31 -0.37
N ASP A 145 18.58 -12.09 0.04
CA ASP A 145 17.72 -10.97 -0.25
C ASP A 145 17.78 -10.53 -1.72
N ASN A 146 16.70 -10.74 -2.40
CA ASN A 146 16.30 -9.86 -3.47
C ASN A 146 15.12 -9.00 -2.97
N ASP A 147 14.84 -7.90 -3.65
CA ASP A 147 13.93 -6.83 -3.23
C ASP A 147 12.48 -7.29 -2.87
N TYR A 148 12.09 -8.57 -3.11
CA TYR A 148 10.68 -9.00 -3.01
C TYR A 148 10.48 -10.33 -2.28
N SER A 149 11.42 -10.80 -1.46
CA SER A 149 11.38 -12.14 -0.83
C SER A 149 10.19 -12.35 0.09
N LEU A 150 9.85 -11.37 0.91
CA LEU A 150 8.68 -11.35 1.77
C LEU A 150 7.91 -10.06 1.50
N PHE A 151 7.39 -9.93 0.28
CA PHE A 151 6.69 -8.71 -0.11
C PHE A 151 5.40 -8.57 0.68
N LEU A 152 5.34 -7.50 1.47
CA LEU A 152 4.16 -7.06 2.19
C LEU A 152 3.57 -5.84 1.49
N GLY A 153 2.37 -5.98 0.96
CA GLY A 153 1.65 -4.90 0.29
C GLY A 153 0.28 -4.69 0.91
N GLY A 154 -0.16 -3.45 1.00
CA GLY A 154 -1.46 -3.14 1.60
C GLY A 154 -1.63 -1.68 1.94
N LEU A 155 -2.45 -1.40 2.94
CA LEU A 155 -2.73 -0.07 3.44
C LEU A 155 -2.42 0.06 4.94
N LEU A 156 -1.96 1.23 5.32
CA LEU A 156 -1.86 1.70 6.69
C LEU A 156 -2.72 2.96 6.79
N GLY A 157 -3.79 2.91 7.58
CA GLY A 157 -4.70 4.02 7.78
C GLY A 157 -4.11 5.10 8.68
N TYR A 158 -4.55 6.33 8.49
CA TYR A 158 -4.11 7.45 9.34
C TYR A 158 -4.43 7.23 10.82
N ASP A 159 -5.51 6.53 11.13
CA ASP A 159 -5.99 6.29 12.49
C ASP A 159 -5.07 5.38 13.33
N LEU A 160 -4.07 4.72 12.72
CA LEU A 160 -2.97 4.08 13.44
C LEU A 160 -2.24 5.05 14.39
N VAL A 161 -2.25 6.36 14.09
CA VAL A 161 -1.68 7.40 14.97
C VAL A 161 -2.25 7.33 16.37
N GLY A 162 -3.52 6.95 16.52
CA GLY A 162 -4.19 6.82 17.83
C GLY A 162 -3.48 5.84 18.77
N PHE A 163 -3.04 4.69 18.24
CA PHE A 163 -2.31 3.71 19.03
C PHE A 163 -0.94 4.24 19.52
N TYR A 164 -0.21 4.96 18.65
CA TYR A 164 1.15 5.39 18.95
C TYR A 164 1.25 6.66 19.79
N HIS A 165 0.20 7.46 19.82
CA HIS A 165 0.20 8.77 20.46
C HIS A 165 -0.90 8.95 21.52
N GLY A 166 -1.60 7.87 21.91
CA GLY A 166 -2.67 7.94 22.91
C GLY A 166 -3.84 8.84 22.49
N ILE A 167 -4.04 9.04 21.18
CA ILE A 167 -5.11 9.87 20.66
C ILE A 167 -6.38 9.04 20.53
N THR A 168 -7.46 9.49 21.17
CA THR A 168 -8.76 8.84 21.04
C THR A 168 -9.33 9.06 19.64
N ILE A 169 -9.42 8.00 18.87
CA ILE A 169 -10.05 8.03 17.55
C ILE A 169 -11.57 7.80 17.70
N PRO A 170 -12.42 8.68 17.15
CA PRO A 170 -13.87 8.51 17.22
C PRO A 170 -14.34 7.18 16.62
N GLU A 171 -15.36 6.57 17.24
CA GLU A 171 -15.88 5.26 16.80
C GLU A 171 -16.67 5.29 15.48
N LYS A 172 -16.91 6.45 14.91
CA LYS A 172 -17.70 6.61 13.69
C LYS A 172 -16.93 6.15 12.47
N ASN A 173 -17.58 5.32 11.63
CA ASN A 173 -17.07 4.84 10.33
C ASN A 173 -15.82 3.94 10.43
N ARG A 174 -15.94 2.80 11.10
CA ARG A 174 -14.82 1.88 11.28
C ARG A 174 -14.52 1.08 10.02
N THR A 175 -13.47 1.47 9.34
CA THR A 175 -12.66 0.60 8.50
C THR A 175 -11.49 0.07 9.31
N HIS A 176 -10.77 -0.93 8.80
CA HIS A 176 -9.52 -1.36 9.39
C HIS A 176 -8.48 -0.23 9.39
N ASP A 177 -7.71 -0.10 10.48
CA ASP A 177 -6.58 0.83 10.55
C ASP A 177 -5.38 0.31 9.75
N MET A 178 -5.35 -0.99 9.49
CA MET A 178 -4.31 -1.66 8.70
C MET A 178 -4.90 -2.87 7.97
N VAL A 179 -4.61 -3.01 6.67
CA VAL A 179 -4.80 -4.26 5.93
C VAL A 179 -3.59 -4.49 5.05
N VAL A 180 -2.84 -5.55 5.32
CA VAL A 180 -1.62 -5.90 4.60
C VAL A 180 -1.66 -7.36 4.18
N TYR A 181 -1.20 -7.65 2.98
CA TYR A 181 -1.06 -8.99 2.44
C TYR A 181 0.41 -9.41 2.40
N LEU A 182 0.68 -10.66 2.74
CA LEU A 182 1.95 -11.30 2.40
C LEU A 182 1.76 -11.99 1.04
N ALA A 183 2.54 -11.57 0.05
CA ALA A 183 2.44 -12.09 -1.30
C ALA A 183 2.93 -13.53 -1.38
N GLU A 184 2.11 -14.44 -1.91
CA GLU A 184 2.52 -15.77 -2.34
C GLU A 184 2.93 -15.72 -3.81
N SER A 185 2.04 -15.27 -4.71
CA SER A 185 2.35 -15.02 -6.11
C SER A 185 2.23 -13.54 -6.46
N MET A 186 3.23 -13.02 -7.15
CA MET A 186 3.28 -11.63 -7.56
C MET A 186 3.93 -11.44 -8.93
N VAL A 187 3.58 -10.34 -9.58
CA VAL A 187 4.26 -9.85 -10.79
C VAL A 187 4.81 -8.47 -10.53
N ALA A 188 6.08 -8.27 -10.86
CA ALA A 188 6.74 -6.97 -10.91
C ALA A 188 6.97 -6.59 -12.37
N ILE A 189 6.61 -5.36 -12.74
CA ILE A 189 6.78 -4.82 -14.09
C ILE A 189 7.65 -3.57 -13.98
N ASP A 190 8.70 -3.49 -14.78
CA ASP A 190 9.51 -2.29 -14.98
C ASP A 190 9.17 -1.70 -16.35
N HIS A 191 8.57 -0.51 -16.36
CA HIS A 191 8.12 0.15 -17.57
C HIS A 191 9.25 0.86 -18.33
N VAL A 192 10.35 1.16 -17.64
CA VAL A 192 11.54 1.78 -18.26
C VAL A 192 12.28 0.75 -19.09
N THR A 193 12.59 -0.40 -18.47
CA THR A 193 13.31 -1.49 -19.16
C THR A 193 12.40 -2.38 -19.98
N LYS A 194 11.06 -2.23 -19.85
CA LYS A 194 10.03 -3.07 -20.48
C LYS A 194 10.22 -4.56 -20.14
N THR A 195 10.52 -4.82 -18.89
CA THR A 195 10.67 -6.18 -18.35
C THR A 195 9.57 -6.50 -17.36
N ALA A 196 9.26 -7.77 -17.19
CA ALA A 196 8.35 -8.24 -16.18
C ALA A 196 8.85 -9.56 -15.58
N THR A 197 8.61 -9.73 -14.29
CA THR A 197 9.04 -10.91 -13.52
C THR A 197 7.85 -11.47 -12.78
N LEU A 198 7.58 -12.77 -12.96
CA LEU A 198 6.68 -13.55 -12.10
C LEU A 198 7.48 -14.17 -10.98
N GLN A 199 6.98 -14.05 -9.76
CA GLN A 199 7.59 -14.65 -8.58
C GLN A 199 6.52 -15.37 -7.76
N ILE A 200 6.85 -16.58 -7.27
CA ILE A 200 6.07 -17.30 -6.25
C ILE A 200 7.02 -17.67 -5.11
N ASN A 201 6.57 -17.44 -3.88
CA ASN A 201 7.34 -17.73 -2.67
C ASN A 201 6.72 -18.89 -1.89
N GLN A 202 7.55 -19.81 -1.39
CA GLN A 202 7.17 -20.85 -0.45
C GLN A 202 7.83 -20.57 0.90
N TYR A 203 7.09 -20.73 1.96
CA TYR A 203 7.52 -20.51 3.34
C TYR A 203 7.62 -21.84 4.07
N GLY A 204 8.87 -22.36 4.22
CA GLY A 204 9.14 -23.65 4.86
C GLY A 204 9.31 -24.83 3.89
N ASP A 205 9.62 -26.02 4.45
CA ASP A 205 10.09 -27.20 3.74
C ASP A 205 8.96 -28.24 3.50
N ASP A 206 7.83 -27.81 2.95
CA ASP A 206 6.72 -28.70 2.62
C ASP A 206 6.77 -29.10 1.14
N ALA A 207 7.09 -30.38 0.86
CA ALA A 207 7.26 -30.89 -0.51
C ALA A 207 5.94 -30.97 -1.29
N GLU A 208 4.81 -31.22 -0.62
CA GLU A 208 3.50 -31.23 -1.29
C GLU A 208 3.09 -29.82 -1.69
N LEU A 209 3.32 -28.87 -0.81
CA LEU A 209 3.10 -27.44 -1.09
C LEU A 209 4.02 -26.97 -2.23
N GLU A 210 5.29 -27.39 -2.24
CA GLU A 210 6.22 -27.06 -3.31
C GLU A 210 5.68 -27.48 -4.68
N MET A 211 5.14 -28.67 -4.79
CA MET A 211 4.56 -29.17 -6.05
C MET A 211 3.36 -28.33 -6.48
N GLN A 212 2.45 -28.00 -5.57
CA GLN A 212 1.29 -27.15 -5.85
C GLN A 212 1.72 -25.75 -6.32
N LEU A 213 2.73 -25.15 -5.69
CA LEU A 213 3.24 -23.83 -6.08
C LEU A 213 3.99 -23.86 -7.41
N ARG A 214 4.66 -24.97 -7.77
CA ARG A 214 5.24 -25.16 -9.10
C ARG A 214 4.17 -25.23 -10.18
N ASP A 215 3.09 -25.97 -9.94
CA ASP A 215 1.96 -26.04 -10.88
C ASP A 215 1.32 -24.65 -11.04
N ARG A 216 1.12 -23.93 -9.94
CA ARG A 216 0.60 -22.55 -9.99
C ARG A 216 1.53 -21.60 -10.73
N PHE A 217 2.85 -21.77 -10.60
CA PHE A 217 3.84 -20.98 -11.33
C PHE A 217 3.73 -21.18 -12.85
N VAL A 218 3.58 -22.42 -13.30
CA VAL A 218 3.38 -22.74 -14.73
C VAL A 218 2.08 -22.14 -15.23
N GLU A 219 0.97 -22.33 -14.51
CA GLU A 219 -0.34 -21.76 -14.83
C GLU A 219 -0.27 -20.24 -15.01
N LEU A 220 0.31 -19.53 -14.02
CA LEU A 220 0.43 -18.07 -14.09
C LEU A 220 1.35 -17.60 -15.20
N LYS A 221 2.44 -18.32 -15.46
CA LYS A 221 3.37 -17.99 -16.54
C LYS A 221 2.69 -18.09 -17.91
N GLU A 222 1.87 -19.12 -18.12
CA GLU A 222 1.05 -19.29 -19.34
C GLU A 222 -0.02 -18.20 -19.43
N ALA A 223 -0.73 -17.94 -18.32
CA ALA A 223 -1.76 -16.90 -18.27
C ALA A 223 -1.19 -15.50 -18.57
N ILE A 224 0.02 -15.16 -18.08
CA ILE A 224 0.65 -13.88 -18.38
C ILE A 224 0.97 -13.74 -19.88
N ALA A 225 1.20 -14.81 -20.61
CA ALA A 225 1.42 -14.74 -22.04
C ALA A 225 0.17 -14.29 -22.82
N GLU A 226 -1.02 -14.57 -22.29
CA GLU A 226 -2.30 -14.21 -22.89
C GLU A 226 -2.51 -12.69 -23.02
N ARG A 227 -3.45 -12.30 -23.87
CA ARG A 227 -3.85 -10.90 -24.04
C ARG A 227 -5.13 -10.61 -23.26
N TYR A 228 -5.05 -9.63 -22.38
CA TYR A 228 -6.19 -9.18 -21.59
C TYR A 228 -6.65 -7.79 -22.00
N THR A 229 -7.95 -7.57 -21.87
CA THR A 229 -8.59 -6.26 -21.96
C THR A 229 -9.53 -6.12 -20.77
N LEU A 230 -9.81 -4.90 -20.35
CA LEU A 230 -10.84 -4.67 -19.36
C LEU A 230 -12.22 -5.08 -19.92
N PRO A 231 -13.12 -5.60 -19.08
CA PRO A 231 -14.50 -5.86 -19.47
C PRO A 231 -15.20 -4.57 -19.91
N GLU A 232 -16.30 -4.68 -20.64
CA GLU A 232 -17.10 -3.51 -20.99
C GLU A 232 -17.61 -2.82 -19.71
N ALA A 233 -17.55 -1.49 -19.71
CA ALA A 233 -18.08 -0.70 -18.60
C ALA A 233 -19.62 -0.90 -18.49
N PRO A 234 -20.18 -0.91 -17.26
CA PRO A 234 -21.62 -1.00 -17.07
C PRO A 234 -22.36 0.08 -17.86
N LYS A 235 -23.38 -0.33 -18.62
CA LYS A 235 -24.18 0.59 -19.49
C LYS A 235 -25.04 1.58 -18.69
N LYS A 236 -25.40 1.26 -17.45
CA LYS A 236 -26.11 2.16 -16.54
C LYS A 236 -25.15 2.60 -15.44
N VAL A 237 -24.65 3.81 -15.57
CA VAL A 237 -24.16 4.54 -14.40
C VAL A 237 -25.44 5.08 -13.75
N ALA A 238 -25.82 4.54 -12.60
CA ALA A 238 -26.85 5.15 -11.76
C ALA A 238 -26.49 6.63 -11.64
N LYS A 239 -27.47 7.53 -11.79
CA LYS A 239 -27.20 8.95 -11.50
C LYS A 239 -26.70 8.98 -10.06
N PRO A 240 -25.49 9.47 -9.81
CA PRO A 240 -24.96 9.46 -8.46
C PRO A 240 -25.85 10.33 -7.60
N GLU A 241 -26.52 9.74 -6.62
CA GLU A 241 -27.04 10.50 -5.51
C GLU A 241 -25.82 10.88 -4.67
N VAL A 242 -25.37 12.11 -4.85
CA VAL A 242 -24.23 12.64 -4.08
C VAL A 242 -24.79 13.03 -2.72
N ILE A 243 -24.51 12.23 -1.71
CA ILE A 243 -24.74 12.62 -0.32
C ILE A 243 -23.55 13.51 0.07
N GLU A 244 -23.79 14.81 -0.01
CA GLU A 244 -22.78 15.81 0.30
C GLU A 244 -22.63 16.01 1.81
N SER A 245 -21.41 16.13 2.30
CA SER A 245 -21.16 16.67 3.62
C SER A 245 -21.48 18.16 3.62
N ASP A 246 -21.96 18.69 4.76
CA ASP A 246 -22.35 20.10 4.90
C ASP A 246 -21.22 21.04 4.44
N GLU A 247 -21.45 21.73 3.33
CA GLU A 247 -20.49 22.65 2.73
C GLU A 247 -20.27 23.88 3.62
N THR A 248 -21.34 24.40 4.25
CA THR A 248 -21.27 25.58 5.11
C THR A 248 -20.33 25.28 6.29
N HIS A 249 -20.52 24.15 6.96
CA HIS A 249 -19.66 23.73 8.07
C HIS A 249 -18.20 23.54 7.64
N PHE A 250 -17.96 23.00 6.44
CA PHE A 250 -16.61 22.87 5.90
C PHE A 250 -15.93 24.23 5.69
N LEU A 251 -16.62 25.21 5.08
CA LEU A 251 -16.08 26.55 4.84
C LEU A 251 -15.84 27.34 6.15
N GLU A 252 -16.72 27.19 7.13
CA GLU A 252 -16.51 27.74 8.48
C GLU A 252 -15.27 27.14 9.14
N SER A 253 -15.11 25.82 9.05
CA SER A 253 -13.94 25.11 9.56
C SER A 253 -12.65 25.59 8.90
N VAL A 254 -12.61 25.73 7.58
CA VAL A 254 -11.46 26.30 6.83
C VAL A 254 -11.13 27.69 7.33
N THR A 255 -12.16 28.53 7.53
CA THR A 255 -11.97 29.91 8.03
C THR A 255 -11.38 29.93 9.44
N ALA A 256 -11.84 29.06 10.33
CA ALA A 256 -11.32 28.93 11.68
C ALA A 256 -9.87 28.42 11.69
N LEU A 257 -9.57 27.40 10.87
CA LEU A 257 -8.23 26.83 10.74
C LEU A 257 -7.19 27.82 10.19
N LYS A 258 -7.58 28.65 9.21
CA LYS A 258 -6.72 29.75 8.71
C LYS A 258 -6.34 30.75 9.79
N LYS A 259 -7.22 31.04 10.76
CA LYS A 259 -6.88 31.91 11.90
C LYS A 259 -5.83 31.25 12.80
N ARG A 260 -5.93 29.94 13.05
CA ARG A 260 -4.98 29.16 13.87
C ARG A 260 -3.59 29.05 13.22
N ILE A 261 -3.54 28.91 11.87
CA ILE A 261 -2.27 28.99 11.12
C ILE A 261 -1.65 30.38 11.30
N LYS A 262 -2.43 31.46 11.14
CA LYS A 262 -1.91 32.85 11.29
C LYS A 262 -1.43 33.14 12.72
N SER A 263 -1.98 32.48 13.74
CA SER A 263 -1.50 32.60 15.14
C SER A 263 -0.24 31.75 15.43
N GLY A 264 0.26 31.00 14.44
CA GLY A 264 1.46 30.18 14.59
C GLY A 264 1.23 28.85 15.32
N GLU A 265 -0.04 28.45 15.52
CA GLU A 265 -0.36 27.17 16.18
C GLU A 265 -0.03 25.95 15.29
N PHE A 266 -0.17 26.12 13.97
CA PHE A 266 0.15 25.08 12.97
C PHE A 266 0.86 25.70 11.77
N ALA A 267 1.78 24.94 11.19
CA ALA A 267 2.40 25.30 9.90
C ALA A 267 1.46 24.95 8.73
N GLN A 268 0.78 23.79 8.81
CA GLN A 268 -0.11 23.28 7.77
C GLN A 268 -1.24 22.47 8.39
N ILE A 269 -2.43 22.55 7.79
CA ILE A 269 -3.60 21.70 8.12
C ILE A 269 -4.28 21.33 6.81
N VAL A 270 -4.70 20.07 6.68
CA VAL A 270 -5.43 19.55 5.53
C VAL A 270 -6.85 19.16 5.96
N PRO A 271 -7.85 20.08 5.83
CA PRO A 271 -9.25 19.71 6.06
C PRO A 271 -9.77 18.86 4.91
N SER A 272 -10.69 17.94 5.22
CA SER A 272 -11.27 17.03 4.22
C SER A 272 -12.80 17.09 4.21
N ARG A 273 -13.38 16.77 3.04
CA ARG A 273 -14.82 16.51 2.86
C ARG A 273 -15.01 15.09 2.35
N THR A 274 -16.09 14.46 2.78
CA THR A 274 -16.47 13.13 2.31
C THR A 274 -17.69 13.21 1.42
N PHE A 275 -17.60 12.64 0.23
CA PHE A 275 -18.72 12.47 -0.68
C PHE A 275 -19.05 10.98 -0.79
N LYS A 276 -20.34 10.64 -0.76
CA LYS A 276 -20.83 9.28 -0.98
C LYS A 276 -21.51 9.21 -2.33
N ILE A 277 -21.02 8.35 -3.19
CA ILE A 277 -21.50 8.20 -4.57
C ILE A 277 -21.72 6.72 -4.83
N ALA A 278 -22.84 6.35 -5.48
CA ALA A 278 -23.05 4.99 -5.95
C ALA A 278 -21.95 4.60 -6.96
N CYS A 279 -21.39 3.40 -6.79
CA CYS A 279 -20.33 2.88 -7.63
C CYS A 279 -20.65 1.44 -8.04
N ASP A 280 -21.08 1.24 -9.30
CA ASP A 280 -21.44 -0.08 -9.82
C ASP A 280 -20.23 -0.95 -10.14
N SER A 281 -19.07 -0.33 -10.42
CA SER A 281 -17.84 -1.03 -10.77
C SER A 281 -16.60 -0.26 -10.31
N PRO A 282 -16.03 -0.63 -9.15
CA PRO A 282 -14.78 -0.04 -8.66
C PRO A 282 -13.62 -0.12 -9.67
N LEU A 283 -13.53 -1.23 -10.44
CA LEU A 283 -12.50 -1.42 -11.46
C LEU A 283 -12.57 -0.33 -12.54
N HIS A 284 -13.78 -0.05 -13.06
CA HIS A 284 -13.96 1.00 -14.07
C HIS A 284 -13.83 2.41 -13.49
N ALA A 285 -14.21 2.60 -12.23
CA ALA A 285 -14.01 3.87 -11.53
C ALA A 285 -12.51 4.15 -11.38
N TYR A 286 -11.72 3.14 -11.01
CA TYR A 286 -10.26 3.25 -10.97
C TYR A 286 -9.64 3.51 -12.35
N ALA A 287 -10.08 2.79 -13.39
CA ALA A 287 -9.60 3.02 -14.76
C ALA A 287 -9.84 4.47 -15.23
N ARG A 288 -11.00 5.05 -14.88
CA ARG A 288 -11.31 6.46 -15.16
C ARG A 288 -10.46 7.42 -14.34
N LEU A 289 -10.26 7.14 -13.04
CA LEU A 289 -9.39 7.93 -12.17
C LEU A 289 -7.97 7.98 -12.73
N LYS A 290 -7.40 6.81 -13.09
CA LYS A 290 -6.08 6.70 -13.71
C LYS A 290 -5.96 7.53 -15.00
N ALA A 291 -6.98 7.48 -15.86
CA ALA A 291 -6.98 8.24 -17.11
C ALA A 291 -7.11 9.75 -16.91
N SER A 292 -7.87 10.21 -15.92
CA SER A 292 -8.08 11.64 -15.64
C SER A 292 -7.01 12.26 -14.74
N HIS A 293 -6.37 11.47 -13.89
CA HIS A 293 -5.36 11.90 -12.92
C HIS A 293 -4.20 10.91 -12.90
N PRO A 294 -3.40 10.86 -13.99
CA PRO A 294 -2.18 10.06 -13.99
C PRO A 294 -1.27 10.56 -12.87
N SER A 295 -0.79 9.64 -12.04
CA SER A 295 -0.05 9.97 -10.84
C SER A 295 1.08 8.96 -10.63
N PRO A 296 2.18 9.35 -9.95
CA PRO A 296 3.29 8.45 -9.69
C PRO A 296 2.91 7.27 -8.78
N TYR A 297 1.87 7.43 -7.95
CA TYR A 297 1.39 6.41 -7.01
C TYR A 297 -0.09 6.14 -7.22
N LEU A 298 -0.39 5.11 -7.98
CA LEU A 298 -1.73 4.60 -8.23
C LEU A 298 -1.87 3.25 -7.54
N PHE A 299 -3.04 2.97 -6.97
CA PHE A 299 -3.28 1.71 -6.29
C PHE A 299 -4.73 1.25 -6.43
N TYR A 300 -4.89 -0.07 -6.49
CA TYR A 300 -6.18 -0.75 -6.46
C TYR A 300 -6.06 -2.00 -5.56
N LEU A 301 -6.80 -2.02 -4.47
CA LEU A 301 -6.81 -3.09 -3.48
C LEU A 301 -8.22 -3.68 -3.42
N ASN A 302 -8.34 -4.98 -3.72
CA ASN A 302 -9.60 -5.72 -3.66
C ASN A 302 -9.60 -6.63 -2.42
N ASP A 303 -9.98 -6.05 -1.28
CA ASP A 303 -10.03 -6.75 0.00
C ASP A 303 -11.29 -7.63 0.12
N ALA A 304 -11.30 -8.52 1.13
CA ALA A 304 -12.47 -9.31 1.47
C ALA A 304 -13.68 -8.44 1.81
N ASP A 305 -13.45 -7.31 2.50
CA ASP A 305 -14.49 -6.47 3.10
C ASP A 305 -14.81 -5.22 2.26
N PHE A 306 -13.85 -4.72 1.45
CA PHE A 306 -14.00 -3.49 0.68
C PHE A 306 -13.12 -3.49 -0.58
N VAL A 307 -13.31 -2.48 -1.41
CA VAL A 307 -12.37 -2.11 -2.48
C VAL A 307 -11.86 -0.71 -2.19
N LEU A 308 -10.54 -0.55 -2.20
CA LEU A 308 -9.88 0.76 -2.07
C LEU A 308 -9.04 1.03 -3.32
N PHE A 309 -9.19 2.21 -3.91
CA PHE A 309 -8.34 2.66 -5.00
C PHE A 309 -8.08 4.16 -4.91
N GLY A 310 -6.99 4.59 -5.49
CA GLY A 310 -6.62 6.00 -5.45
C GLY A 310 -5.48 6.36 -6.39
N ALA A 311 -5.23 7.66 -6.45
CA ALA A 311 -4.14 8.29 -7.16
C ALA A 311 -3.50 9.32 -6.22
N SER A 312 -2.18 9.26 -6.02
CA SER A 312 -1.45 10.18 -5.16
C SER A 312 -0.24 10.77 -5.90
N PRO A 313 -0.03 12.08 -5.81
CA PRO A 313 1.19 12.71 -6.31
C PRO A 313 2.37 12.55 -5.34
N GLU A 314 2.11 12.14 -4.11
CA GLU A 314 3.07 12.20 -3.01
C GLU A 314 3.44 10.82 -2.47
N ARG A 315 4.73 10.65 -2.19
CA ARG A 315 5.29 9.53 -1.45
C ARG A 315 5.56 9.98 -0.01
N ALA A 316 4.86 9.36 0.94
CA ALA A 316 5.00 9.71 2.36
C ALA A 316 6.42 9.44 2.86
N LEU A 317 7.00 8.29 2.49
CA LEU A 317 8.32 7.88 2.94
C LEU A 317 8.89 6.82 2.00
N LYS A 318 10.20 6.89 1.72
CA LYS A 318 10.99 5.79 1.18
C LYS A 318 12.18 5.53 2.09
N PHE A 319 12.42 4.28 2.42
CA PHE A 319 13.62 3.83 3.11
C PHE A 319 14.36 2.84 2.23
N ASP A 320 15.62 3.14 1.94
CA ASP A 320 16.52 2.23 1.26
C ASP A 320 17.33 1.44 2.30
N ARG A 321 17.18 0.12 2.28
CA ARG A 321 17.81 -0.76 3.27
C ARG A 321 19.33 -0.86 3.10
N ILE A 322 19.82 -0.75 1.86
CA ILE A 322 21.24 -0.91 1.54
C ILE A 322 21.99 0.36 1.89
N SER A 323 21.56 1.51 1.36
CA SER A 323 22.16 2.80 1.65
C SER A 323 21.77 3.36 3.02
N ARG A 324 20.68 2.81 3.63
CA ARG A 324 20.04 3.27 4.87
C ARG A 324 19.55 4.72 4.79
N GLU A 325 19.31 5.19 3.59
CA GLU A 325 18.75 6.51 3.32
C GLU A 325 17.24 6.51 3.47
N LEU A 326 16.75 7.61 4.02
CA LEU A 326 15.35 7.90 4.21
C LEU A 326 15.00 9.12 3.39
N GLU A 327 14.09 8.96 2.42
CA GLU A 327 13.64 10.03 1.55
C GLU A 327 12.21 10.44 1.91
N LEU A 328 12.00 11.74 2.04
CA LEU A 328 10.72 12.37 2.29
C LEU A 328 10.60 13.60 1.38
N TYR A 329 9.50 13.70 0.64
CA TYR A 329 9.23 14.82 -0.27
C TYR A 329 7.87 15.45 0.09
N PRO A 330 7.83 16.34 1.10
CA PRO A 330 6.57 16.98 1.48
C PRO A 330 6.15 17.99 0.42
N ILE A 331 4.89 17.92 0.00
CA ILE A 331 4.25 18.89 -0.91
C ILE A 331 3.35 19.79 -0.07
N ALA A 332 3.65 21.09 -0.04
CA ALA A 332 2.94 22.04 0.80
C ALA A 332 1.93 22.92 0.01
N GLY A 333 2.17 23.19 -1.24
CA GLY A 333 1.33 24.07 -2.07
C GLY A 333 1.38 23.72 -3.55
N THR A 334 0.43 24.26 -4.31
CA THR A 334 0.37 24.11 -5.77
C THR A 334 -0.01 25.44 -6.42
N LYS A 335 0.58 25.72 -7.57
CA LYS A 335 0.19 26.80 -8.47
C LYS A 335 -0.10 26.25 -9.87
N PRO A 336 -0.96 26.90 -10.67
CA PRO A 336 -1.12 26.55 -12.08
C PRO A 336 0.21 26.62 -12.84
N ARG A 337 0.43 25.74 -13.81
CA ARG A 337 1.57 25.81 -14.71
C ARG A 337 1.53 27.12 -15.53
N GLY A 338 2.69 27.70 -15.77
CA GLY A 338 2.82 28.87 -16.63
C GLY A 338 2.46 28.53 -18.07
N ARG A 339 1.34 29.06 -18.59
CA ARG A 339 0.89 28.80 -19.95
C ARG A 339 0.61 30.10 -20.69
N ILE A 340 1.01 30.12 -21.99
CA ILE A 340 0.62 31.16 -22.94
C ILE A 340 -0.08 30.44 -24.10
N ASP A 341 -1.27 30.90 -24.47
CA ASP A 341 -2.11 30.31 -25.51
C ASP A 341 -2.38 28.79 -25.36
N GLY A 342 -2.40 28.32 -24.08
CA GLY A 342 -2.65 26.92 -23.74
C GLY A 342 -1.41 26.02 -23.69
N GLU A 343 -0.27 26.47 -24.25
CA GLU A 343 1.01 25.78 -24.18
C GLU A 343 1.83 26.22 -22.97
N ILE A 344 2.69 25.32 -22.45
CA ILE A 344 3.59 25.67 -21.34
C ILE A 344 4.67 26.64 -21.85
N ASP A 345 4.73 27.81 -21.26
CA ASP A 345 5.83 28.76 -21.44
C ASP A 345 6.90 28.51 -20.36
N PRO A 346 8.11 28.06 -20.73
CA PRO A 346 9.14 27.68 -19.77
C PRO A 346 9.53 28.82 -18.83
N THR A 347 9.61 30.04 -19.33
CA THR A 347 10.02 31.22 -18.53
C THR A 347 8.98 31.62 -17.51
N LEU A 348 7.71 31.59 -17.91
CA LEU A 348 6.60 31.86 -17.00
C LEU A 348 6.44 30.75 -15.96
N ASP A 349 6.64 29.50 -16.37
CA ASP A 349 6.53 28.33 -15.50
C ASP A 349 7.63 28.31 -14.43
N GLU A 350 8.89 28.58 -14.82
CA GLU A 350 10.02 28.72 -13.90
C GLU A 350 9.81 29.85 -12.87
N ARG A 351 9.30 31.00 -13.31
CA ARG A 351 8.97 32.10 -12.40
C ARG A 351 7.88 31.71 -11.39
N ILE A 352 6.84 30.99 -11.83
CA ILE A 352 5.76 30.52 -10.94
C ILE A 352 6.31 29.48 -9.96
N GLU A 353 7.23 28.61 -10.39
CA GLU A 353 7.90 27.64 -9.52
C GLU A 353 8.74 28.35 -8.45
N GLU A 354 9.52 29.36 -8.82
CA GLU A 354 10.30 30.16 -7.85
C GLU A 354 9.39 30.90 -6.86
N GLU A 355 8.30 31.49 -7.31
CA GLU A 355 7.30 32.10 -6.44
C GLU A 355 6.71 31.10 -5.46
N LEU A 356 6.41 29.87 -5.92
CA LEU A 356 5.85 28.82 -5.06
C LEU A 356 6.85 28.31 -4.00
N LYS A 357 8.15 28.27 -4.36
CA LYS A 357 9.22 27.86 -3.42
C LYS A 357 9.50 28.91 -2.34
N ASN A 358 9.16 30.17 -2.59
CA ASN A 358 9.39 31.28 -1.68
C ASN A 358 8.14 31.73 -0.91
N ASP A 359 6.97 31.11 -1.12
CA ASP A 359 5.71 31.39 -0.46
C ASP A 359 5.60 30.58 0.86
#